data_eb140579d4c9447e555c8e4d5480123f
#
_entry.id   eb140579d4c9447e555c8e4d5480123f
#
_cell.length_a   1.000
_cell.length_b   1.000
_cell.length_c   1.000
_cell.angle_alpha   90.00
_cell.angle_beta   90.00
_cell.angle_gamma   90.00
#
_symmetry.space_group_name_H-M   'P 1'
#
loop_
_entity.id
_entity.type
_entity.pdbx_description
1 polymer ?
#
loop_
_entity_poly.entity_id
_entity_poly.type
_entity_poly.pdbx_seq_one_letter_code
_entity_poly.pdbx_strand_id
1 'polypeptide(L)'
;VNRLDLELIKKLIKDHTLRHADMITKSMIAERYYANKNDILFIEKKTDEAENPLRNADNRISSKFHGLLVNQKASYMFTAPPLFDIKNEDANKSISEVLGDDYAKTCKDVCINAANSGVGWLHYWIDKNKEFQYAAVDSKQIIPIWSKSLKRELLGVLRVYEDLSENGQTYDVYEYWNNTECQAFRKLTSSTVDAGLEAYTMFTSFIVDTEITEQSDTFQHDFGAIPFIPFFNNNISTSDLDDVKPLIDVYDKVFSGFVNDLEDIQEIIFILTNYEGESLGEFLGQLKKYKTVKVENNGESDKSGL
;
A
#
# COMPACT_ATOMS: atom_id res chain seq x y z
N VAL A 1 21.84 -3.80 -31.42
CA VAL A 1 20.84 -3.59 -30.38
C VAL A 1 20.41 -2.12 -30.49
N ASN A 2 19.14 -1.86 -30.83
CA ASN A 2 18.67 -0.48 -30.93
C ASN A 2 18.49 0.04 -29.49
N ARG A 3 19.45 0.83 -29.02
CA ARG A 3 19.30 1.63 -27.81
C ARG A 3 18.01 2.45 -27.94
N LEU A 4 17.14 2.37 -26.93
CA LEU A 4 15.94 3.22 -26.93
C LEU A 4 16.37 4.69 -26.90
N ASP A 5 15.82 5.47 -27.82
CA ASP A 5 16.05 6.91 -27.86
C ASP A 5 15.43 7.54 -26.59
N LEU A 6 16.13 8.53 -26.02
CA LEU A 6 15.69 9.24 -24.80
C LEU A 6 14.26 9.82 -24.96
N GLU A 7 13.91 10.30 -26.15
CA GLU A 7 12.58 10.83 -26.44
C GLU A 7 11.49 9.74 -26.41
N LEU A 8 11.83 8.53 -26.87
CA LEU A 8 10.93 7.39 -26.80
C LEU A 8 10.71 6.96 -25.35
N ILE A 9 11.75 6.93 -24.52
CA ILE A 9 11.66 6.63 -23.08
C ILE A 9 10.83 7.69 -22.37
N LYS A 10 11.02 8.98 -22.61
CA LYS A 10 10.19 10.05 -22.03
C LYS A 10 8.70 9.84 -22.32
N LYS A 11 8.37 9.52 -23.56
CA LYS A 11 7.00 9.22 -23.97
C LYS A 11 6.46 7.98 -23.25
N LEU A 12 7.25 6.92 -23.20
CA LEU A 12 6.89 5.66 -22.55
C LEU A 12 6.62 5.87 -21.05
N ILE A 13 7.50 6.57 -20.34
CA ILE A 13 7.33 6.93 -18.94
C ILE A 13 6.01 7.67 -18.72
N LYS A 14 5.74 8.73 -19.52
CA LYS A 14 4.50 9.52 -19.38
C LYS A 14 3.24 8.69 -19.62
N ASP A 15 3.19 7.98 -20.75
CA ASP A 15 2.01 7.20 -21.14
C ASP A 15 1.68 6.11 -20.13
N HIS A 16 2.70 5.41 -19.63
CA HIS A 16 2.50 4.29 -18.70
C HIS A 16 2.31 4.75 -17.27
N THR A 17 3.01 5.79 -16.80
CA THR A 17 2.81 6.34 -15.45
C THR A 17 1.37 6.81 -15.25
N LEU A 18 0.78 7.52 -16.21
CA LEU A 18 -0.61 7.97 -16.12
C LEU A 18 -1.59 6.80 -16.03
N ARG A 19 -1.40 5.75 -16.84
CA ARG A 19 -2.26 4.56 -16.82
C ARG A 19 -2.10 3.72 -15.56
N HIS A 20 -0.94 3.80 -14.94
CA HIS A 20 -0.60 3.03 -13.74
C HIS A 20 -1.00 3.73 -12.44
N ALA A 21 -1.24 5.05 -12.47
CA ALA A 21 -1.54 5.86 -11.29
C ALA A 21 -2.76 5.35 -10.48
N ASP A 22 -3.80 4.86 -11.15
CA ASP A 22 -4.98 4.29 -10.48
C ASP A 22 -4.61 3.04 -9.67
N MET A 23 -3.80 2.14 -10.23
CA MET A 23 -3.32 0.94 -9.53
C MET A 23 -2.46 1.32 -8.31
N ILE A 24 -1.55 2.29 -8.45
CA ILE A 24 -0.73 2.77 -7.33
C ILE A 24 -1.63 3.30 -6.21
N THR A 25 -2.62 4.14 -6.53
CA THR A 25 -3.54 4.71 -5.55
C THR A 25 -4.33 3.63 -4.82
N LYS A 26 -4.88 2.66 -5.53
CA LYS A 26 -5.61 1.52 -4.95
C LYS A 26 -4.70 0.66 -4.07
N SER A 27 -3.48 0.39 -4.52
CA SER A 27 -2.48 -0.36 -3.74
C SER A 27 -2.13 0.35 -2.44
N MET A 28 -1.91 1.67 -2.46
CA MET A 28 -1.64 2.45 -1.25
C MET A 28 -2.81 2.41 -0.26
N ILE A 29 -4.06 2.46 -0.76
CA ILE A 29 -5.25 2.32 0.09
C ILE A 29 -5.29 0.91 0.69
N ALA A 30 -5.08 -0.13 -0.10
CA ALA A 30 -5.10 -1.51 0.37
C ALA A 30 -4.01 -1.79 1.43
N GLU A 31 -2.80 -1.31 1.23
CA GLU A 31 -1.72 -1.41 2.21
C GLU A 31 -2.05 -0.66 3.52
N ARG A 32 -2.71 0.49 3.42
CA ARG A 32 -3.16 1.25 4.58
C ARG A 32 -4.19 0.46 5.39
N TYR A 33 -5.16 -0.20 4.73
CA TYR A 33 -6.12 -1.10 5.38
C TYR A 33 -5.45 -2.37 5.91
N TYR A 34 -4.48 -2.91 5.19
CA TYR A 34 -3.67 -4.03 5.66
C TYR A 34 -2.92 -3.68 6.97
N ALA A 35 -2.44 -2.45 7.10
CA ALA A 35 -1.81 -1.90 8.29
C ALA A 35 -2.80 -1.44 9.37
N ASN A 36 -4.11 -1.70 9.23
CA ASN A 36 -5.18 -1.25 10.13
C ASN A 36 -5.30 0.28 10.25
N LYS A 37 -5.05 0.99 9.15
CA LYS A 37 -5.22 2.45 9.05
C LYS A 37 -6.38 2.76 8.11
N ASN A 38 -7.60 2.32 8.49
CA ASN A 38 -8.80 2.48 7.67
C ASN A 38 -9.27 3.93 7.59
N ASP A 39 -10.14 4.22 6.64
CA ASP A 39 -10.65 5.58 6.37
C ASP A 39 -11.31 6.23 7.58
N ILE A 40 -11.91 5.46 8.48
CA ILE A 40 -12.55 5.94 9.71
C ILE A 40 -11.61 6.80 10.57
N LEU A 41 -10.31 6.50 10.58
CA LEU A 41 -9.30 7.22 11.37
C LEU A 41 -8.99 8.62 10.81
N PHE A 42 -9.32 8.87 9.54
CA PHE A 42 -8.98 10.09 8.81
C PHE A 42 -10.21 10.98 8.51
N ILE A 43 -11.40 10.60 9.02
CA ILE A 43 -12.59 11.44 8.89
C ILE A 43 -12.37 12.70 9.72
N GLU A 44 -12.53 13.87 9.10
CA GLU A 44 -12.48 15.13 9.82
C GLU A 44 -13.67 15.25 10.78
N LYS A 45 -13.40 15.75 12.01
CA LYS A 45 -14.46 16.04 12.95
C LYS A 45 -15.29 17.17 12.36
N LYS A 46 -16.58 16.95 12.15
CA LYS A 46 -17.48 18.04 11.81
C LYS A 46 -17.57 18.96 13.03
N THR A 47 -16.98 20.12 12.95
CA THR A 47 -17.24 21.22 13.87
C THR A 47 -18.61 21.78 13.48
N ASP A 48 -19.68 21.20 14.02
CA ASP A 48 -20.98 21.86 13.97
C ASP A 48 -20.87 23.11 14.85
N GLU A 49 -21.21 24.28 14.31
CA GLU A 49 -21.21 25.57 15.03
C GLU A 49 -22.15 25.55 16.26
N ALA A 50 -23.03 24.57 16.36
CA ALA A 50 -23.82 24.26 17.55
C ALA A 50 -23.23 23.01 18.21
N GLU A 51 -22.26 23.20 19.10
CA GLU A 51 -21.79 22.11 19.97
C GLU A 51 -23.00 21.51 20.70
N ASN A 52 -23.35 20.28 20.37
CA ASN A 52 -24.30 19.53 21.18
C ASN A 52 -23.54 19.02 22.41
N PRO A 53 -23.72 19.61 23.60
CA PRO A 53 -22.96 19.25 24.79
C PRO A 53 -23.20 17.81 25.26
N LEU A 54 -24.21 17.15 24.70
CA LEU A 54 -24.56 15.75 25.01
C LEU A 54 -23.94 14.72 24.05
N ARG A 55 -23.24 15.18 23.01
CA ARG A 55 -22.61 14.30 22.02
C ARG A 55 -21.16 14.72 21.80
N ASN A 56 -20.29 14.27 22.69
CA ASN A 56 -18.88 14.61 22.66
C ASN A 56 -17.97 13.44 22.32
N ALA A 57 -18.46 12.22 22.37
CA ALA A 57 -17.67 11.05 22.05
C ALA A 57 -17.24 11.05 20.57
N ASP A 58 -15.95 10.82 20.32
CA ASP A 58 -15.37 10.74 18.96
C ASP A 58 -14.41 9.54 18.89
N ASN A 59 -14.93 8.37 19.27
CA ASN A 59 -14.19 7.14 19.14
C ASN A 59 -14.18 6.70 17.68
N ARG A 60 -12.99 6.45 17.14
CA ARG A 60 -12.76 5.99 15.79
C ARG A 60 -12.04 4.65 15.85
N ILE A 61 -12.78 3.60 15.63
CA ILE A 61 -12.30 2.24 15.80
C ILE A 61 -12.12 1.63 14.42
N SER A 62 -10.90 1.27 14.11
CA SER A 62 -10.51 0.62 12.87
C SER A 62 -10.41 -0.88 13.06
N SER A 63 -11.04 -1.66 12.19
CA SER A 63 -10.99 -3.12 12.18
C SER A 63 -9.95 -3.65 11.21
N LYS A 64 -9.08 -4.57 11.65
CA LYS A 64 -8.01 -5.16 10.84
C LYS A 64 -8.51 -6.31 9.94
N PHE A 65 -9.74 -6.26 9.42
CA PHE A 65 -10.31 -7.36 8.64
C PHE A 65 -9.53 -7.63 7.35
N HIS A 66 -9.18 -6.60 6.59
CA HIS A 66 -8.40 -6.79 5.38
C HIS A 66 -7.06 -7.49 5.66
N GLY A 67 -6.29 -6.99 6.63
CA GLY A 67 -5.03 -7.61 7.02
C GLY A 67 -5.18 -9.06 7.52
N LEU A 68 -6.27 -9.36 8.23
CA LEU A 68 -6.59 -10.71 8.69
C LEU A 68 -6.85 -11.64 7.50
N LEU A 69 -7.71 -11.24 6.56
CA LEU A 69 -8.07 -12.05 5.39
C LEU A 69 -6.87 -12.31 4.47
N VAL A 70 -6.07 -11.28 4.19
CA VAL A 70 -4.85 -11.40 3.37
C VAL A 70 -3.84 -12.34 4.03
N ASN A 71 -3.59 -12.19 5.34
CA ASN A 71 -2.67 -13.06 6.06
C ASN A 71 -3.16 -14.50 6.15
N GLN A 72 -4.47 -14.71 6.31
CA GLN A 72 -5.08 -16.03 6.32
C GLN A 72 -4.93 -16.71 4.94
N LYS A 73 -5.24 -16.00 3.86
CA LYS A 73 -5.04 -16.45 2.47
C LYS A 73 -3.60 -16.87 2.22
N ALA A 74 -2.64 -15.96 2.49
CA ALA A 74 -1.23 -16.21 2.27
C ALA A 74 -0.70 -17.38 3.14
N SER A 75 -1.12 -17.47 4.40
CA SER A 75 -0.72 -18.57 5.29
C SER A 75 -1.30 -19.91 4.86
N TYR A 76 -2.54 -19.93 4.35
CA TYR A 76 -3.14 -21.15 3.82
C TYR A 76 -2.44 -21.64 2.55
N MET A 77 -2.14 -20.74 1.59
CA MET A 77 -1.45 -21.06 0.35
C MET A 77 -0.03 -21.59 0.58
N PHE A 78 0.68 -21.04 1.56
CA PHE A 78 2.08 -21.37 1.87
C PHE A 78 2.22 -22.07 3.23
N THR A 79 1.27 -22.94 3.57
CA THR A 79 1.37 -23.82 4.76
C THR A 79 2.55 -24.78 4.63
N ALA A 80 2.83 -25.23 3.41
CA ALA A 80 4.03 -25.97 3.04
C ALA A 80 4.81 -25.18 1.97
N PRO A 81 6.15 -25.27 1.94
CA PRO A 81 6.95 -24.68 0.87
C PRO A 81 6.49 -25.20 -0.50
N PRO A 82 6.46 -24.35 -1.55
CA PRO A 82 6.24 -24.83 -2.90
C PRO A 82 7.29 -25.87 -3.29
N LEU A 83 6.83 -27.00 -3.80
CA LEU A 83 7.69 -28.12 -4.21
C LEU A 83 7.84 -28.11 -5.72
N PHE A 84 9.04 -28.43 -6.18
CA PHE A 84 9.34 -28.68 -7.59
C PHE A 84 9.48 -30.19 -7.82
N ASP A 85 8.76 -30.70 -8.80
CA ASP A 85 8.92 -32.09 -9.26
C ASP A 85 9.08 -32.13 -10.78
N ILE A 86 10.34 -32.10 -11.21
CA ILE A 86 10.72 -32.28 -12.64
C ILE A 86 11.06 -33.74 -12.97
N LYS A 87 10.67 -34.67 -12.11
CA LYS A 87 10.93 -36.11 -12.25
C LYS A 87 12.42 -36.47 -12.33
N ASN A 88 13.25 -35.65 -11.71
CA ASN A 88 14.69 -35.88 -11.57
C ASN A 88 15.10 -35.39 -10.17
N GLU A 89 15.49 -36.33 -9.29
CA GLU A 89 15.78 -36.06 -7.88
C GLU A 89 17.00 -35.11 -7.71
N ASP A 90 18.06 -35.32 -8.49
CA ASP A 90 19.26 -34.48 -8.42
C ASP A 90 18.93 -33.02 -8.84
N ALA A 91 18.13 -32.86 -9.88
CA ALA A 91 17.73 -31.53 -10.34
C ALA A 91 16.75 -30.87 -9.36
N ASN A 92 15.82 -31.61 -8.75
CA ASN A 92 14.92 -31.10 -7.71
C ASN A 92 15.74 -30.61 -6.49
N LYS A 93 16.76 -31.38 -6.09
CA LYS A 93 17.68 -30.99 -5.00
C LYS A 93 18.46 -29.73 -5.35
N SER A 94 19.05 -29.65 -6.55
CA SER A 94 19.75 -28.46 -7.01
C SER A 94 18.87 -27.21 -7.04
N ILE A 95 17.61 -27.32 -7.49
CA ILE A 95 16.65 -26.22 -7.46
C ILE A 95 16.38 -25.77 -6.02
N SER A 96 16.17 -26.71 -5.09
CA SER A 96 15.91 -26.40 -3.69
C SER A 96 17.14 -25.72 -3.02
N GLU A 97 18.34 -26.16 -3.34
CA GLU A 97 19.58 -25.57 -2.84
C GLU A 97 19.77 -24.12 -3.35
N VAL A 98 19.50 -23.88 -4.64
CA VAL A 98 19.61 -22.55 -5.25
C VAL A 98 18.55 -21.58 -4.71
N LEU A 99 17.31 -22.05 -4.51
CA LEU A 99 16.24 -21.23 -3.98
C LEU A 99 16.39 -20.95 -2.48
N GLY A 100 17.01 -21.88 -1.73
CA GLY A 100 17.31 -21.70 -0.31
C GLY A 100 16.06 -21.67 0.60
N ASP A 101 16.30 -21.38 1.88
CA ASP A 101 15.26 -21.42 2.92
C ASP A 101 14.28 -20.24 2.83
N ASP A 102 14.70 -19.11 2.26
CA ASP A 102 13.85 -17.91 2.15
C ASP A 102 12.80 -17.98 1.03
N TYR A 103 12.81 -19.02 0.21
CA TYR A 103 11.89 -19.13 -0.93
C TYR A 103 10.42 -19.10 -0.52
N ALA A 104 10.05 -19.89 0.49
CA ALA A 104 8.67 -19.93 0.99
C ALA A 104 8.20 -18.55 1.51
N LYS A 105 9.09 -17.83 2.21
CA LYS A 105 8.83 -16.48 2.70
C LYS A 105 8.62 -15.51 1.54
N THR A 106 9.52 -15.53 0.56
CA THR A 106 9.42 -14.66 -0.63
C THR A 106 8.13 -14.92 -1.41
N CYS A 107 7.74 -16.19 -1.59
CA CYS A 107 6.45 -16.53 -2.22
C CYS A 107 5.25 -15.98 -1.44
N LYS A 108 5.30 -16.06 -0.10
CA LYS A 108 4.28 -15.48 0.77
C LYS A 108 4.22 -13.96 0.64
N ASP A 109 5.35 -13.29 0.58
CA ASP A 109 5.44 -11.83 0.40
C ASP A 109 4.88 -11.40 -0.95
N VAL A 110 5.19 -12.14 -2.04
CA VAL A 110 4.59 -11.92 -3.37
C VAL A 110 3.07 -12.09 -3.34
N CYS A 111 2.56 -13.10 -2.61
CA CYS A 111 1.12 -13.32 -2.46
C CYS A 111 0.44 -12.16 -1.73
N ILE A 112 1.05 -11.65 -0.66
CA ILE A 112 0.54 -10.48 0.09
C ILE A 112 0.54 -9.24 -0.80
N ASN A 113 1.62 -9.01 -1.57
CA ASN A 113 1.70 -7.92 -2.53
C ASN A 113 0.63 -8.04 -3.61
N ALA A 114 0.39 -9.25 -4.14
CA ALA A 114 -0.67 -9.51 -5.11
C ALA A 114 -2.06 -9.22 -4.53
N ALA A 115 -2.33 -9.63 -3.30
CA ALA A 115 -3.60 -9.37 -2.62
C ALA A 115 -3.88 -7.87 -2.40
N ASN A 116 -2.84 -7.08 -2.16
CA ASN A 116 -2.97 -5.62 -1.99
C ASN A 116 -2.99 -4.85 -3.30
N SER A 117 -2.25 -5.30 -4.32
CA SER A 117 -2.03 -4.53 -5.57
C SER A 117 -2.68 -5.14 -6.81
N GLY A 118 -3.32 -6.32 -6.67
CA GLY A 118 -3.89 -7.07 -7.79
C GLY A 118 -2.86 -7.91 -8.56
N VAL A 119 -1.58 -7.53 -8.52
CA VAL A 119 -0.45 -8.26 -9.12
C VAL A 119 0.76 -8.13 -8.21
N GLY A 120 1.33 -9.25 -7.79
CA GLY A 120 2.63 -9.31 -7.13
C GLY A 120 3.75 -9.54 -8.14
N TRP A 121 4.94 -9.09 -7.85
CA TRP A 121 6.08 -9.21 -8.75
C TRP A 121 7.26 -9.86 -8.06
N LEU A 122 7.89 -10.82 -8.75
CA LEU A 122 9.18 -11.40 -8.40
C LEU A 122 10.20 -10.93 -9.42
N HIS A 123 11.33 -10.41 -8.96
CA HIS A 123 12.49 -10.10 -9.79
C HIS A 123 13.60 -11.08 -9.48
N TYR A 124 14.34 -11.50 -10.51
CA TYR A 124 15.51 -12.36 -10.35
C TYR A 124 16.70 -11.80 -11.13
N TRP A 125 17.91 -12.03 -10.59
CA TRP A 125 19.14 -11.56 -11.20
C TRP A 125 20.32 -12.48 -10.82
N ILE A 126 21.45 -12.27 -11.47
CA ILE A 126 22.72 -12.87 -11.07
C ILE A 126 23.54 -11.79 -10.39
N ASP A 127 24.02 -12.05 -9.18
CA ASP A 127 24.80 -11.10 -8.43
C ASP A 127 26.29 -11.07 -8.89
N LYS A 128 27.09 -10.19 -8.27
CA LYS A 128 28.53 -10.06 -8.55
C LYS A 128 29.34 -11.33 -8.26
N ASN A 129 28.83 -12.23 -7.43
CA ASN A 129 29.43 -13.51 -7.10
C ASN A 129 29.01 -14.62 -8.08
N LYS A 130 28.22 -14.28 -9.11
CA LYS A 130 27.59 -15.20 -10.08
C LYS A 130 26.56 -16.16 -9.45
N GLU A 131 25.98 -15.76 -8.34
CA GLU A 131 24.93 -16.50 -7.67
C GLU A 131 23.56 -16.01 -8.12
N PHE A 132 22.62 -16.93 -8.26
CA PHE A 132 21.23 -16.61 -8.59
C PHE A 132 20.54 -15.99 -7.38
N GLN A 133 19.95 -14.82 -7.59
CA GLN A 133 19.23 -14.08 -6.58
C GLN A 133 17.80 -13.79 -7.05
N TYR A 134 16.87 -13.66 -6.11
CA TYR A 134 15.51 -13.27 -6.41
C TYR A 134 14.89 -12.53 -5.21
N ALA A 135 13.93 -11.64 -5.48
CA ALA A 135 13.21 -10.92 -4.44
C ALA A 135 11.79 -10.55 -4.88
N ALA A 136 10.90 -10.44 -3.90
CA ALA A 136 9.61 -9.78 -4.10
C ALA A 136 9.84 -8.28 -4.28
N VAL A 137 9.26 -7.70 -5.32
CA VAL A 137 9.34 -6.26 -5.60
C VAL A 137 8.03 -5.60 -5.24
N ASP A 138 8.10 -4.39 -4.70
CA ASP A 138 6.91 -3.57 -4.48
C ASP A 138 6.20 -3.31 -5.80
N SER A 139 4.96 -3.77 -5.89
CA SER A 139 4.17 -3.68 -7.12
C SER A 139 3.94 -2.25 -7.60
N LYS A 140 4.00 -1.27 -6.69
CA LYS A 140 3.88 0.15 -7.03
C LYS A 140 5.08 0.68 -7.82
N GLN A 141 6.24 0.01 -7.71
CA GLN A 141 7.45 0.35 -8.47
C GLN A 141 7.42 -0.20 -9.89
N ILE A 142 6.51 -1.12 -10.23
CA ILE A 142 6.53 -1.88 -11.48
C ILE A 142 5.43 -1.40 -12.41
N ILE A 143 5.83 -0.85 -13.54
CA ILE A 143 4.95 -0.47 -14.64
C ILE A 143 5.15 -1.47 -15.78
N PRO A 144 4.25 -2.45 -15.95
CA PRO A 144 4.38 -3.46 -16.98
C PRO A 144 3.93 -2.93 -18.35
N ILE A 145 4.66 -3.29 -19.39
CA ILE A 145 4.35 -2.97 -20.77
C ILE A 145 3.90 -4.23 -21.48
N TRP A 146 2.59 -4.32 -21.71
CA TRP A 146 1.96 -5.48 -22.32
C TRP A 146 1.76 -5.33 -23.81
N SER A 147 1.85 -6.45 -24.55
CA SER A 147 1.47 -6.51 -25.95
C SER A 147 -0.03 -6.19 -26.13
N LYS A 148 -0.37 -5.67 -27.31
CA LYS A 148 -1.76 -5.44 -27.72
C LYS A 148 -2.36 -6.66 -28.46
N SER A 149 -1.63 -7.76 -28.55
CA SER A 149 -2.08 -8.99 -29.19
C SER A 149 -3.11 -9.71 -28.32
N LEU A 150 -3.90 -10.62 -28.93
CA LEU A 150 -4.87 -11.45 -28.19
C LEU A 150 -4.20 -12.26 -27.08
N LYS A 151 -3.01 -12.78 -27.33
CA LYS A 151 -2.16 -13.39 -26.33
C LYS A 151 -1.35 -12.28 -25.66
N ARG A 152 -1.76 -11.88 -24.47
CA ARG A 152 -1.10 -10.83 -23.72
C ARG A 152 0.29 -11.29 -23.28
N GLU A 153 1.33 -10.68 -23.86
CA GLU A 153 2.72 -10.96 -23.56
C GLU A 153 3.38 -9.75 -22.92
N LEU A 154 4.28 -9.98 -21.96
CA LEU A 154 5.06 -8.92 -21.34
C LEU A 154 6.17 -8.50 -22.33
N LEU A 155 6.17 -7.25 -22.79
CA LEU A 155 7.14 -6.69 -23.73
C LEU A 155 8.28 -5.95 -23.03
N GLY A 156 8.02 -5.45 -21.84
CA GLY A 156 8.99 -4.71 -21.04
C GLY A 156 8.45 -4.44 -19.64
N VAL A 157 9.34 -4.07 -18.76
CA VAL A 157 9.03 -3.60 -17.41
C VAL A 157 9.78 -2.30 -17.18
N LEU A 158 9.07 -1.28 -16.73
CA LEU A 158 9.66 -0.06 -16.22
C LEU A 158 9.57 -0.11 -14.70
N ARG A 159 10.70 -0.25 -14.03
CA ARG A 159 10.82 -0.14 -12.58
C ARG A 159 11.13 1.29 -12.19
N VAL A 160 10.36 1.84 -11.27
CA VAL A 160 10.51 3.24 -10.81
C VAL A 160 10.68 3.25 -9.30
N TYR A 161 11.72 3.91 -8.82
CA TYR A 161 11.96 4.07 -7.39
C TYR A 161 12.75 5.36 -7.11
N GLU A 162 12.67 5.82 -5.88
CA GLU A 162 13.45 6.97 -5.41
C GLU A 162 14.81 6.49 -4.85
N ASP A 163 15.85 7.23 -5.18
CA ASP A 163 17.21 7.02 -4.69
C ASP A 163 17.77 8.32 -4.10
N LEU A 164 18.40 8.22 -2.93
CA LEU A 164 19.04 9.34 -2.26
C LEU A 164 20.53 9.33 -2.57
N SER A 165 21.00 10.32 -3.32
CA SER A 165 22.42 10.41 -3.64
C SER A 165 23.25 10.91 -2.45
N GLU A 166 24.57 10.69 -2.50
CA GLU A 166 25.52 11.09 -1.46
C GLU A 166 25.53 12.60 -1.16
N ASN A 167 25.09 13.43 -2.10
CA ASN A 167 24.96 14.88 -1.92
C ASN A 167 23.62 15.31 -1.31
N GLY A 168 22.77 14.36 -0.89
CA GLY A 168 21.47 14.62 -0.26
C GLY A 168 20.35 14.98 -1.23
N GLN A 169 20.55 14.86 -2.53
CA GLN A 169 19.51 15.05 -3.53
C GLN A 169 18.76 13.75 -3.79
N THR A 170 17.43 13.82 -3.90
CA THR A 170 16.58 12.67 -4.24
C THR A 170 16.33 12.63 -5.75
N TYR A 171 16.55 11.45 -6.32
CA TYR A 171 16.34 11.18 -7.73
C TYR A 171 15.27 10.11 -7.89
N ASP A 172 14.40 10.30 -8.89
CA ASP A 172 13.56 9.22 -9.41
C ASP A 172 14.41 8.45 -10.43
N VAL A 173 14.62 7.17 -10.15
CA VAL A 173 15.36 6.25 -11.01
C VAL A 173 14.37 5.41 -11.80
N TYR A 174 14.64 5.23 -13.08
CA TYR A 174 13.85 4.47 -14.04
C TYR A 174 14.72 3.39 -14.66
N GLU A 175 14.40 2.14 -14.45
CA GLU A 175 15.04 0.99 -15.09
C GLU A 175 14.08 0.40 -16.13
N TYR A 176 14.43 0.47 -17.39
CA TYR A 176 13.67 -0.17 -18.45
C TYR A 176 14.28 -1.54 -18.78
N TRP A 177 13.54 -2.58 -18.49
CA TRP A 177 13.93 -3.97 -18.71
C TRP A 177 13.19 -4.55 -19.90
N ASN A 178 13.92 -5.16 -20.81
CA ASN A 178 13.41 -5.99 -21.88
C ASN A 178 13.97 -7.42 -21.78
N ASN A 179 13.85 -8.22 -22.82
CA ASN A 179 14.31 -9.62 -22.81
C ASN A 179 15.85 -9.80 -22.97
N THR A 180 16.61 -8.74 -23.20
CA THR A 180 18.05 -8.79 -23.45
C THR A 180 18.87 -7.81 -22.63
N GLU A 181 18.26 -6.72 -22.20
CA GLU A 181 18.99 -5.64 -21.52
C GLU A 181 18.13 -4.86 -20.54
N CYS A 182 18.79 -4.17 -19.62
CA CYS A 182 18.24 -3.09 -18.81
C CYS A 182 18.91 -1.78 -19.17
N GLN A 183 18.13 -0.71 -19.32
CA GLN A 183 18.60 0.65 -19.50
C GLN A 183 18.15 1.50 -18.32
N ALA A 184 19.07 2.25 -17.71
CA ALA A 184 18.81 3.09 -16.55
C ALA A 184 18.78 4.57 -16.90
N PHE A 185 17.81 5.25 -16.33
CA PHE A 185 17.60 6.69 -16.43
C PHE A 185 17.32 7.26 -15.05
N ARG A 186 17.60 8.55 -14.89
CA ARG A 186 17.21 9.25 -13.64
C ARG A 186 16.79 10.69 -13.94
N LYS A 187 16.07 11.27 -13.00
CA LYS A 187 15.83 12.70 -12.93
C LYS A 187 15.77 13.14 -11.47
N LEU A 188 16.03 14.42 -11.20
CA LEU A 188 15.72 14.98 -9.89
C LEU A 188 14.20 14.86 -9.63
N THR A 189 13.81 14.43 -8.43
CA THR A 189 12.40 14.28 -8.06
C THR A 189 11.62 15.59 -8.23
N SER A 190 12.28 16.74 -8.00
CA SER A 190 11.69 18.06 -8.23
C SER A 190 11.56 18.47 -9.71
N SER A 191 12.18 17.75 -10.65
CA SER A 191 12.17 18.05 -12.08
C SER A 191 11.08 17.29 -12.81
N THR A 192 10.66 17.82 -13.98
CA THR A 192 9.76 17.10 -14.87
C THR A 192 10.52 16.09 -15.72
N VAL A 193 9.83 15.06 -16.24
CA VAL A 193 10.42 14.05 -17.14
C VAL A 193 11.02 14.69 -18.40
N ASP A 194 10.35 15.72 -18.95
CA ASP A 194 10.83 16.39 -20.19
C ASP A 194 12.14 17.13 -19.99
N ALA A 195 12.28 17.84 -18.89
CA ALA A 195 13.42 18.74 -18.66
C ALA A 195 14.59 18.06 -17.95
N GLY A 196 14.33 17.04 -17.12
CA GLY A 196 15.32 16.51 -16.19
C GLY A 196 15.76 15.06 -16.43
N LEU A 197 15.09 14.32 -17.33
CA LEU A 197 15.45 12.92 -17.56
C LEU A 197 16.79 12.79 -18.30
N GLU A 198 17.73 12.08 -17.69
CA GLU A 198 19.05 11.78 -18.24
C GLU A 198 19.37 10.30 -18.15
N ALA A 199 20.29 9.80 -18.96
CA ALA A 199 20.83 8.45 -18.83
C ALA A 199 21.60 8.34 -17.52
N TYR A 200 21.44 7.21 -16.81
CA TYR A 200 22.07 6.98 -15.53
C TYR A 200 23.07 5.82 -15.57
N THR A 201 24.36 6.12 -15.43
CA THR A 201 25.44 5.14 -15.45
C THR A 201 25.54 4.40 -14.10
N MET A 202 24.56 3.56 -13.79
CA MET A 202 24.50 2.82 -12.52
C MET A 202 25.14 1.44 -12.57
N PHE A 203 25.39 0.91 -13.77
CA PHE A 203 25.97 -0.43 -13.94
C PHE A 203 27.48 -0.35 -14.08
N THR A 204 28.16 -1.30 -13.45
CA THR A 204 29.59 -1.45 -13.56
C THR A 204 29.91 -2.76 -14.27
N SER A 205 30.55 -2.69 -15.42
CA SER A 205 31.02 -3.84 -16.18
C SER A 205 32.56 -3.93 -16.10
N PHE A 206 33.04 -5.16 -15.95
CA PHE A 206 34.49 -5.44 -16.00
C PHE A 206 34.84 -6.01 -17.39
N ILE A 207 35.69 -5.32 -18.11
CA ILE A 207 36.17 -5.75 -19.44
C ILE A 207 37.41 -6.60 -19.26
N VAL A 208 37.28 -7.91 -19.45
CA VAL A 208 38.31 -8.90 -19.19
C VAL A 208 39.59 -8.65 -20.02
N ASP A 209 39.44 -8.22 -21.29
CA ASP A 209 40.56 -8.04 -22.22
C ASP A 209 41.44 -6.83 -21.88
N THR A 210 40.90 -5.84 -21.18
CA THR A 210 41.65 -4.62 -20.82
C THR A 210 41.84 -4.41 -19.33
N GLU A 211 41.29 -5.29 -18.49
CA GLU A 211 41.28 -5.15 -17.01
C GLU A 211 40.70 -3.81 -16.53
N ILE A 212 39.85 -3.16 -17.36
CA ILE A 212 39.26 -1.86 -17.06
C ILE A 212 37.81 -2.08 -16.58
N THR A 213 37.44 -1.34 -15.54
CA THR A 213 36.07 -1.21 -15.07
C THR A 213 35.41 -0.03 -15.77
N GLU A 214 34.36 -0.28 -16.53
CA GLU A 214 33.58 0.74 -17.23
C GLU A 214 32.21 0.89 -16.56
N GLN A 215 31.77 2.15 -16.39
CA GLN A 215 30.41 2.44 -15.97
C GLN A 215 29.49 2.62 -17.17
N SER A 216 28.35 2.00 -17.12
CA SER A 216 27.35 2.02 -18.20
C SER A 216 25.96 2.36 -17.67
N ASP A 217 25.15 2.96 -18.53
CA ASP A 217 23.70 3.13 -18.35
C ASP A 217 22.91 1.91 -18.83
N THR A 218 23.60 0.91 -19.38
CA THR A 218 23.00 -0.29 -19.94
C THR A 218 23.67 -1.54 -19.38
N PHE A 219 22.84 -2.50 -18.96
CA PHE A 219 23.24 -3.84 -18.52
C PHE A 219 22.64 -4.88 -19.44
N GLN A 220 23.48 -5.70 -20.10
CA GLN A 220 23.03 -6.82 -20.92
C GLN A 220 22.88 -8.09 -20.08
N HIS A 221 21.85 -8.86 -20.32
CA HIS A 221 21.59 -10.13 -19.67
C HIS A 221 21.17 -11.21 -20.66
N ASP A 222 21.49 -12.47 -20.32
CA ASP A 222 21.27 -13.65 -21.17
C ASP A 222 20.07 -14.50 -20.70
N PHE A 223 19.13 -13.93 -19.95
CA PHE A 223 17.98 -14.69 -19.46
C PHE A 223 17.01 -15.13 -20.56
N GLY A 224 17.07 -14.51 -21.74
CA GLY A 224 16.14 -14.78 -22.84
C GLY A 224 14.69 -14.39 -22.56
N ALA A 225 14.43 -13.83 -21.39
CA ALA A 225 13.13 -13.34 -20.92
C ALA A 225 13.31 -12.14 -20.03
N ILE A 226 12.25 -11.35 -19.85
CA ILE A 226 12.25 -10.24 -18.90
C ILE A 226 12.35 -10.79 -17.48
N PRO A 227 13.35 -10.39 -16.65
CA PRO A 227 13.59 -10.99 -15.34
C PRO A 227 12.59 -10.52 -14.26
N PHE A 228 11.34 -10.36 -14.63
CA PHE A 228 10.21 -10.05 -13.76
C PHE A 228 9.05 -11.01 -14.02
N ILE A 229 8.59 -11.67 -12.96
CA ILE A 229 7.50 -12.63 -13.05
C ILE A 229 6.26 -12.05 -12.37
N PRO A 230 5.15 -11.85 -13.10
CA PRO A 230 3.90 -11.38 -12.52
C PRO A 230 3.10 -12.53 -11.90
N PHE A 231 2.59 -12.30 -10.69
CA PHE A 231 1.65 -13.20 -10.01
C PHE A 231 0.33 -12.47 -9.83
N PHE A 232 -0.66 -12.83 -10.64
CA PHE A 232 -1.97 -12.20 -10.62
C PHE A 232 -2.78 -12.70 -9.42
N ASN A 233 -3.37 -11.77 -8.69
CA ASN A 233 -4.26 -12.06 -7.56
C ASN A 233 -5.55 -12.76 -8.03
N ASN A 234 -6.07 -12.29 -9.15
CA ASN A 234 -7.27 -12.82 -9.80
C ASN A 234 -7.25 -12.49 -11.31
N ASN A 235 -8.27 -12.95 -12.05
CA ASN A 235 -8.34 -12.79 -13.50
C ASN A 235 -8.43 -11.33 -13.98
N ILE A 236 -8.89 -10.42 -13.13
CA ILE A 236 -9.08 -9.00 -13.46
C ILE A 236 -8.02 -8.11 -12.80
N SER A 237 -7.04 -8.70 -12.10
CA SER A 237 -5.92 -8.00 -11.45
C SER A 237 -6.37 -6.92 -10.46
N THR A 238 -7.38 -7.22 -9.63
CA THR A 238 -7.87 -6.34 -8.55
C THR A 238 -7.33 -6.76 -7.19
N SER A 239 -7.28 -5.81 -6.28
CA SER A 239 -6.97 -6.06 -4.87
C SER A 239 -8.10 -6.83 -4.17
N ASP A 240 -7.77 -7.63 -3.15
CA ASP A 240 -8.78 -8.26 -2.29
C ASP A 240 -9.57 -7.21 -1.49
N LEU A 241 -9.01 -6.01 -1.28
CA LEU A 241 -9.73 -4.91 -0.63
C LEU A 241 -10.88 -4.38 -1.46
N ASP A 242 -10.75 -4.36 -2.80
CA ASP A 242 -11.77 -3.77 -3.69
C ASP A 242 -13.16 -4.39 -3.45
N ASP A 243 -13.22 -5.68 -3.15
CA ASP A 243 -14.47 -6.41 -2.91
C ASP A 243 -15.04 -6.18 -1.50
N VAL A 244 -14.21 -5.91 -0.50
CA VAL A 244 -14.64 -5.89 0.91
C VAL A 244 -14.57 -4.52 1.56
N LYS A 245 -13.91 -3.54 0.93
CA LYS A 245 -13.74 -2.18 1.49
C LYS A 245 -15.05 -1.54 1.96
N PRO A 246 -16.14 -1.52 1.15
CA PRO A 246 -17.37 -0.90 1.58
C PRO A 246 -17.98 -1.55 2.83
N LEU A 247 -17.82 -2.86 2.99
CA LEU A 247 -18.30 -3.60 4.19
C LEU A 247 -17.48 -3.25 5.42
N ILE A 248 -16.16 -3.16 5.28
CA ILE A 248 -15.25 -2.75 6.36
C ILE A 248 -15.58 -1.32 6.81
N ASP A 249 -15.74 -0.40 5.86
CA ASP A 249 -16.04 1.01 6.14
C ASP A 249 -17.39 1.17 6.90
N VAL A 250 -18.41 0.42 6.50
CA VAL A 250 -19.71 0.43 7.18
C VAL A 250 -19.57 -0.19 8.58
N TYR A 251 -18.84 -1.30 8.72
CA TYR A 251 -18.62 -1.92 10.02
C TYR A 251 -17.92 -0.97 10.98
N ASP A 252 -16.80 -0.37 10.55
CA ASP A 252 -16.02 0.56 11.36
C ASP A 252 -16.87 1.77 11.79
N LYS A 253 -17.69 2.30 10.89
CA LYS A 253 -18.59 3.41 11.16
C LYS A 253 -19.69 3.05 12.17
N VAL A 254 -20.35 1.91 11.99
CA VAL A 254 -21.43 1.46 12.87
C VAL A 254 -20.86 1.12 14.27
N PHE A 255 -19.74 0.42 14.31
CA PHE A 255 -19.13 0.05 15.58
C PHE A 255 -18.62 1.27 16.35
N SER A 256 -17.96 2.21 15.68
CA SER A 256 -17.53 3.47 16.29
C SER A 256 -18.72 4.28 16.80
N GLY A 257 -19.79 4.38 15.99
CA GLY A 257 -21.02 5.06 16.39
C GLY A 257 -21.67 4.44 17.61
N PHE A 258 -21.76 3.11 17.65
CA PHE A 258 -22.30 2.40 18.82
C PHE A 258 -21.51 2.66 20.10
N VAL A 259 -20.17 2.67 19.99
CA VAL A 259 -19.30 2.98 21.15
C VAL A 259 -19.49 4.43 21.60
N ASN A 260 -19.60 5.36 20.65
CA ASN A 260 -19.87 6.78 20.94
C ASN A 260 -21.24 6.96 21.64
N ASP A 261 -22.28 6.30 21.13
CA ASP A 261 -23.60 6.35 21.77
C ASP A 261 -23.58 5.79 23.18
N LEU A 262 -22.84 4.69 23.43
CA LEU A 262 -22.68 4.13 24.79
C LEU A 262 -21.95 5.08 25.73
N GLU A 263 -20.91 5.77 25.23
CA GLU A 263 -20.16 6.74 26.02
C GLU A 263 -21.01 7.97 26.34
N ASP A 264 -21.75 8.50 25.39
CA ASP A 264 -22.65 9.63 25.57
C ASP A 264 -23.84 9.28 26.47
N ILE A 265 -24.42 8.06 26.40
CA ILE A 265 -25.54 7.60 27.24
C ILE A 265 -25.12 7.42 28.71
N GLN A 266 -23.83 7.24 29.01
CA GLN A 266 -23.35 7.24 30.40
C GLN A 266 -23.58 8.59 31.09
N GLU A 267 -23.86 9.66 30.33
CA GLU A 267 -24.41 10.90 30.84
C GLU A 267 -25.93 10.73 31.00
N ILE A 268 -26.38 10.53 32.22
CA ILE A 268 -27.78 10.32 32.59
C ILE A 268 -28.62 11.50 32.03
N ILE A 269 -29.71 11.19 31.32
CA ILE A 269 -30.67 12.21 30.88
C ILE A 269 -31.62 12.51 32.05
N PHE A 270 -31.54 13.71 32.59
CA PHE A 270 -32.45 14.18 33.63
C PHE A 270 -33.63 14.92 32.99
N ILE A 271 -34.85 14.55 33.37
CA ILE A 271 -36.06 15.29 33.01
C ILE A 271 -36.35 16.26 34.15
N LEU A 272 -36.24 17.53 33.91
CA LEU A 272 -36.52 18.58 34.88
C LEU A 272 -37.99 18.97 34.76
N THR A 273 -38.69 18.87 35.87
CA THR A 273 -40.09 19.36 35.98
C THR A 273 -40.10 20.54 36.90
N ASN A 274 -40.73 21.68 36.47
CA ASN A 274 -40.84 22.91 37.22
C ASN A 274 -39.49 23.58 37.63
N TYR A 275 -38.55 23.55 36.69
CA TYR A 275 -37.26 24.21 36.89
C TYR A 275 -37.29 25.67 36.39
N GLU A 276 -37.33 26.63 37.28
CA GLU A 276 -37.21 28.05 37.00
C GLU A 276 -35.81 28.51 37.30
N GLY A 277 -34.83 28.11 36.51
CA GLY A 277 -33.42 28.41 36.77
C GLY A 277 -32.68 28.97 35.57
N GLU A 278 -31.37 28.84 35.63
CA GLU A 278 -30.39 29.29 34.63
C GLU A 278 -30.69 28.78 33.21
N SER A 279 -29.97 29.30 32.24
CA SER A 279 -30.12 28.84 30.85
C SER A 279 -29.84 27.33 30.70
N LEU A 280 -30.45 26.70 29.71
CA LEU A 280 -30.25 25.27 29.41
C LEU A 280 -28.76 24.94 29.25
N GLY A 281 -27.96 25.86 28.68
CA GLY A 281 -26.52 25.68 28.53
C GLY A 281 -25.74 25.63 29.84
N GLU A 282 -26.10 26.49 30.81
CA GLU A 282 -25.49 26.48 32.14
C GLU A 282 -25.90 25.23 32.93
N PHE A 283 -27.16 24.83 32.83
CA PHE A 283 -27.64 23.59 33.42
C PHE A 283 -26.85 22.39 32.91
N LEU A 284 -26.71 22.24 31.57
CA LEU A 284 -25.96 21.16 30.94
C LEU A 284 -24.47 21.20 31.32
N GLY A 285 -23.89 22.41 31.44
CA GLY A 285 -22.50 22.59 31.89
C GLY A 285 -22.28 22.14 33.35
N GLN A 286 -23.21 22.47 34.26
CA GLN A 286 -23.17 22.03 35.65
C GLN A 286 -23.38 20.51 35.77
N LEU A 287 -24.34 19.96 35.03
CA LEU A 287 -24.61 18.53 35.00
C LEU A 287 -23.40 17.74 34.51
N LYS A 288 -22.75 18.21 33.45
CA LYS A 288 -21.52 17.58 32.91
C LYS A 288 -20.38 17.61 33.91
N LYS A 289 -20.17 18.76 34.58
CA LYS A 289 -19.02 18.97 35.47
C LYS A 289 -19.20 18.30 36.84
N TYR A 290 -20.39 18.41 37.41
CA TYR A 290 -20.66 18.04 38.80
C TYR A 290 -21.54 16.83 38.94
N LYS A 291 -22.15 16.33 37.84
CA LYS A 291 -23.15 15.24 37.81
C LYS A 291 -24.35 15.50 38.74
N THR A 292 -24.54 16.76 39.21
CA THR A 292 -25.62 17.24 40.09
C THR A 292 -26.02 18.64 39.68
N VAL A 293 -27.29 18.95 39.87
CA VAL A 293 -27.87 20.26 39.71
C VAL A 293 -28.57 20.67 40.99
N LYS A 294 -28.30 21.91 41.48
CA LYS A 294 -28.96 22.46 42.61
C LYS A 294 -30.33 23.00 42.19
N VAL A 295 -31.40 22.50 42.78
CA VAL A 295 -32.76 22.99 42.57
C VAL A 295 -33.18 23.76 43.80
N GLU A 296 -33.57 25.03 43.66
CA GLU A 296 -34.14 25.81 44.73
C GLU A 296 -35.67 25.64 44.77
N ASN A 297 -36.18 25.25 45.89
CA ASN A 297 -37.61 24.99 46.08
C ASN A 297 -38.26 26.28 46.64
N ASN A 298 -39.04 27.00 45.86
CA ASN A 298 -39.69 28.26 46.25
C ASN A 298 -41.02 28.02 46.97
N GLY A 299 -41.06 27.09 47.94
CA GLY A 299 -42.12 27.02 48.94
C GLY A 299 -43.56 26.67 48.49
N GLU A 300 -44.11 25.69 49.09
CA GLU A 300 -45.57 25.41 49.20
C GLU A 300 -46.32 24.75 48.05
N SER A 301 -45.95 23.69 47.55
CA SER A 301 -46.79 22.64 46.93
C SER A 301 -46.33 22.05 45.61
N ASP A 302 -45.30 22.57 44.96
CA ASP A 302 -44.77 21.93 43.76
C ASP A 302 -43.48 21.16 44.11
N LYS A 303 -43.57 19.83 44.11
CA LYS A 303 -42.42 18.94 44.26
C LYS A 303 -41.59 19.03 42.99
N SER A 304 -40.41 19.66 43.02
CA SER A 304 -39.41 19.48 41.99
C SER A 304 -38.95 18.03 42.07
N GLY A 305 -39.03 17.33 40.93
CA GLY A 305 -38.64 15.93 40.84
C GLY A 305 -37.64 15.73 39.71
N LEU A 306 -36.67 14.84 39.96
CA LEU A 306 -35.83 14.26 38.92
C LEU A 306 -36.49 13.03 38.31
#